data_db459a6704924735661c861ff69ec51d
#
_entry.id   db459a6704924735661c861ff69ec51d
#
_cell.length_a   1.000
_cell.length_b   1.000
_cell.length_c   1.000
_cell.angle_alpha   90.00
_cell.angle_beta   90.00
_cell.angle_gamma   90.00
#
_symmetry.space_group_name_H-M   'P 1'
#
loop_
_entity.id
_entity.type
_entity.pdbx_description
1 polymer ?
#
loop_
_entity_poly.entity_id
_entity_poly.type
_entity_poly.pdbx_seq_one_letter_code
_entity_poly.pdbx_strand_id
1 'polypeptide(L)'
;MSKRLFLRIVDDLETNYDYFKQKADAKGTLGFTGIQKCTSALRVLAYGNTTDINDEYLKMAEKTTRDTLEHFCRGIIDLYGARYLRTPTWDDLQKIYEVHSAEHGFPGMIGSLDCMHWRWDNCPTAWRGQHTRGDQKGPTVILQAVALQNLWVWSAYFGVVGSCNDINVFEQSPLLEDWISDRAPKASFYANGNYCPHGYYLCDGIYPRYSIVVKTFSDPIDEKRAHFKKVQQSSRKDIERCFGVLKQQWQYLRNPCRAWTKQKMRDVMYACIIMHNMILEGEGKAICHNYVPEVVQEEHPHASMEERVNNARELRYEPYHSALTVDFGTTRMVGSVCPT
;
A
#
# COMPACT_ATOMS: atom_id res chain seq x y z
N MET A 1 11.91 -4.62 13.53
CA MET A 1 11.12 -3.83 14.53
C MET A 1 11.98 -3.56 15.75
N SER A 2 12.08 -2.31 16.20
CA SER A 2 12.82 -1.95 17.41
C SER A 2 12.06 -2.34 18.69
N LYS A 3 12.78 -2.54 19.82
CA LYS A 3 12.16 -2.82 21.13
C LYS A 3 11.18 -1.69 21.54
N ARG A 4 11.54 -0.43 21.25
CA ARG A 4 10.71 0.75 21.55
C ARG A 4 9.36 0.68 20.81
N LEU A 5 9.39 0.35 19.52
CA LEU A 5 8.17 0.22 18.72
C LEU A 5 7.30 -0.94 19.21
N PHE A 6 7.91 -2.08 19.51
CA PHE A 6 7.19 -3.23 20.06
C PHE A 6 6.47 -2.90 21.36
N LEU A 7 7.17 -2.28 22.32
CA LEU A 7 6.57 -1.92 23.61
C LEU A 7 5.45 -0.88 23.47
N ARG A 8 5.59 0.09 22.56
CA ARG A 8 4.49 1.03 22.23
C ARG A 8 3.25 0.28 21.75
N ILE A 9 3.41 -0.67 20.83
CA ILE A 9 2.28 -1.46 20.32
C ILE A 9 1.61 -2.25 21.44
N VAL A 10 2.40 -2.84 22.35
CA VAL A 10 1.85 -3.60 23.49
C VAL A 10 1.03 -2.68 24.39
N ASP A 11 1.58 -1.53 24.77
CA ASP A 11 0.93 -0.56 25.65
C ASP A 11 -0.37 -0.01 25.06
N ASP A 12 -0.33 0.37 23.79
CA ASP A 12 -1.51 0.86 23.07
C ASP A 12 -2.61 -0.22 22.96
N LEU A 13 -2.24 -1.48 22.73
CA LEU A 13 -3.19 -2.60 22.66
C LEU A 13 -3.75 -2.97 24.04
N GLU A 14 -2.93 -2.98 25.10
CA GLU A 14 -3.41 -3.22 26.47
C GLU A 14 -4.34 -2.10 26.96
N THR A 15 -4.06 -0.85 26.57
CA THR A 15 -4.88 0.30 26.93
C THR A 15 -6.25 0.25 26.29
N ASN A 16 -6.30 -0.04 24.98
CA ASN A 16 -7.53 0.10 24.18
C ASN A 16 -8.35 -1.19 24.07
N TYR A 17 -7.76 -2.36 24.32
CA TYR A 17 -8.44 -3.65 24.12
C TYR A 17 -8.35 -4.55 25.35
N ASP A 18 -9.48 -4.88 25.90
CA ASP A 18 -9.60 -5.81 27.04
C ASP A 18 -9.01 -7.19 26.78
N TYR A 19 -8.99 -7.62 25.51
CA TYR A 19 -8.40 -8.89 25.12
C TYR A 19 -6.91 -8.96 25.47
N PHE A 20 -6.16 -7.87 25.35
CA PHE A 20 -4.71 -7.84 25.62
C PHE A 20 -4.36 -7.71 27.11
N LYS A 21 -5.27 -7.24 27.95
CA LYS A 21 -5.06 -7.18 29.41
C LYS A 21 -4.89 -8.57 29.99
N GLN A 22 -3.98 -8.72 30.94
CA GLN A 22 -3.86 -9.97 31.68
C GLN A 22 -5.05 -10.13 32.62
N LYS A 23 -5.75 -11.24 32.56
CA LYS A 23 -6.92 -11.55 33.41
C LYS A 23 -6.73 -12.91 34.05
N ALA A 24 -7.20 -13.04 35.28
CA ALA A 24 -7.29 -14.34 35.95
C ALA A 24 -8.51 -15.12 35.45
N ASP A 25 -8.39 -16.42 35.39
CA ASP A 25 -9.52 -17.34 35.16
C ASP A 25 -10.39 -17.51 36.44
N ALA A 26 -11.45 -18.28 36.37
CA ALA A 26 -12.36 -18.54 37.49
C ALA A 26 -11.68 -19.24 38.67
N LYS A 27 -10.49 -19.81 38.50
CA LYS A 27 -9.68 -20.47 39.55
C LYS A 27 -8.57 -19.56 40.06
N GLY A 28 -8.48 -18.31 39.60
CA GLY A 28 -7.44 -17.36 39.97
C GLY A 28 -6.12 -17.53 39.24
N THR A 29 -6.03 -18.43 38.24
CA THR A 29 -4.82 -18.60 37.41
C THR A 29 -4.68 -17.45 36.45
N LEU A 30 -3.50 -16.77 36.46
CA LEU A 30 -3.23 -15.68 35.54
C LEU A 30 -3.09 -16.16 34.11
N GLY A 31 -3.81 -15.53 33.21
CA GLY A 31 -3.68 -15.74 31.77
C GLY A 31 -2.47 -15.05 31.16
N PHE A 32 -2.37 -15.05 29.84
CA PHE A 32 -1.27 -14.45 29.12
C PHE A 32 -1.25 -12.92 29.23
N THR A 33 -0.07 -12.36 29.39
CA THR A 33 0.18 -10.90 29.33
C THR A 33 0.03 -10.38 27.92
N GLY A 34 -0.15 -9.06 27.73
CA GLY A 34 -0.13 -8.43 26.41
C GLY A 34 1.19 -8.64 25.67
N ILE A 35 2.32 -8.62 26.39
CA ILE A 35 3.63 -8.93 25.81
C ILE A 35 3.64 -10.34 25.19
N GLN A 36 3.15 -11.35 25.89
CA GLN A 36 3.09 -12.73 25.37
C GLN A 36 2.16 -12.84 24.16
N LYS A 37 1.00 -12.19 24.21
CA LYS A 37 0.03 -12.16 23.11
C LYS A 37 0.62 -11.47 21.88
N CYS A 38 1.18 -10.27 22.02
CA CYS A 38 1.82 -9.56 20.91
C CYS A 38 3.03 -10.31 20.35
N THR A 39 3.84 -10.92 21.21
CA THR A 39 4.97 -11.78 20.77
C THR A 39 4.47 -12.96 19.96
N SER A 40 3.38 -13.61 20.41
CA SER A 40 2.77 -14.74 19.69
C SER A 40 2.33 -14.34 18.29
N ALA A 41 1.57 -13.23 18.14
CA ALA A 41 1.11 -12.75 16.85
C ALA A 41 2.29 -12.38 15.91
N LEU A 42 3.27 -11.63 16.41
CA LEU A 42 4.44 -11.22 15.63
C LEU A 42 5.29 -12.41 15.20
N ARG A 43 5.43 -13.45 16.02
CA ARG A 43 6.15 -14.68 15.63
C ARG A 43 5.48 -15.37 14.44
N VAL A 44 4.15 -15.47 14.45
CA VAL A 44 3.40 -16.06 13.33
C VAL A 44 3.59 -15.22 12.06
N LEU A 45 3.47 -13.90 12.15
CA LEU A 45 3.63 -13.01 11.00
C LEU A 45 5.06 -13.00 10.46
N ALA A 46 6.05 -12.88 11.33
CA ALA A 46 7.45 -12.75 10.95
C ALA A 46 8.04 -14.04 10.39
N TYR A 47 7.74 -15.18 11.00
CA TYR A 47 8.29 -16.47 10.58
C TYR A 47 7.39 -17.23 9.60
N GLY A 48 6.12 -16.85 9.45
CA GLY A 48 5.17 -17.52 8.57
C GLY A 48 4.85 -18.96 8.99
N ASN A 49 5.05 -19.27 10.26
CA ASN A 49 4.82 -20.59 10.81
C ASN A 49 3.32 -20.81 11.11
N THR A 50 2.96 -22.07 11.32
CA THR A 50 1.63 -22.43 11.83
C THR A 50 1.46 -21.97 13.27
N THR A 51 0.21 -21.82 13.72
CA THR A 51 -0.12 -21.25 15.03
C THR A 51 0.24 -22.15 16.21
N ASP A 52 0.52 -23.44 15.97
CA ASP A 52 0.98 -24.42 16.97
C ASP A 52 2.41 -24.19 17.47
N ILE A 53 3.26 -23.49 16.70
CA ILE A 53 4.67 -23.22 17.10
C ILE A 53 4.77 -22.48 18.44
N ASN A 54 3.74 -21.75 18.85
CA ASN A 54 3.73 -21.02 20.10
C ASN A 54 3.41 -21.91 21.32
N ASP A 55 2.96 -23.15 21.10
CA ASP A 55 2.71 -24.09 22.20
C ASP A 55 4.01 -24.46 22.92
N GLU A 56 5.07 -24.73 22.20
CA GLU A 56 6.37 -25.07 22.81
C GLU A 56 7.01 -23.86 23.51
N TYR A 57 7.02 -22.71 22.85
CA TYR A 57 7.80 -21.54 23.32
C TYR A 57 7.04 -20.69 24.32
N LEU A 58 5.76 -20.39 24.07
CA LEU A 58 4.92 -19.53 24.89
C LEU A 58 3.94 -20.30 25.79
N LYS A 59 3.88 -21.64 25.64
CA LYS A 59 2.84 -22.50 26.27
C LYS A 59 1.43 -22.01 25.91
N MET A 60 1.26 -21.53 24.68
CA MET A 60 0.03 -20.95 24.16
C MET A 60 -0.58 -21.86 23.12
N ALA A 61 -1.73 -22.45 23.43
CA ALA A 61 -2.44 -23.35 22.53
C ALA A 61 -2.74 -22.72 21.16
N GLU A 62 -2.78 -23.54 20.13
CA GLU A 62 -3.01 -23.14 18.73
C GLU A 62 -4.22 -22.20 18.58
N LYS A 63 -5.36 -22.55 19.22
CA LYS A 63 -6.57 -21.74 19.16
C LYS A 63 -6.32 -20.34 19.73
N THR A 64 -5.70 -20.25 20.90
CA THR A 64 -5.38 -18.96 21.54
C THR A 64 -4.44 -18.13 20.68
N THR A 65 -3.43 -18.75 20.04
CA THR A 65 -2.52 -18.09 19.11
C THR A 65 -3.27 -17.55 17.89
N ARG A 66 -4.23 -18.29 17.35
CA ARG A 66 -5.04 -17.86 16.20
C ARG A 66 -5.95 -16.70 16.55
N ASP A 67 -6.65 -16.80 17.69
CA ASP A 67 -7.51 -15.72 18.19
C ASP A 67 -6.67 -14.46 18.47
N THR A 68 -5.48 -14.63 19.05
CA THR A 68 -4.54 -13.54 19.33
C THR A 68 -4.07 -12.86 18.04
N LEU A 69 -3.76 -13.62 16.99
CA LEU A 69 -3.39 -13.05 15.69
C LEU A 69 -4.51 -12.19 15.09
N GLU A 70 -5.76 -12.66 15.17
CA GLU A 70 -6.92 -11.92 14.67
C GLU A 70 -7.13 -10.59 15.44
N HIS A 71 -7.10 -10.64 16.76
CA HIS A 71 -7.24 -9.43 17.60
C HIS A 71 -6.08 -8.47 17.39
N PHE A 72 -4.85 -8.99 17.25
CA PHE A 72 -3.66 -8.19 17.00
C PHE A 72 -3.76 -7.44 15.67
N CYS A 73 -4.09 -8.14 14.58
CA CYS A 73 -4.19 -7.51 13.27
C CYS A 73 -5.27 -6.41 13.24
N ARG A 74 -6.44 -6.66 13.83
CA ARG A 74 -7.50 -5.64 13.95
C ARG A 74 -7.07 -4.47 14.79
N GLY A 75 -6.47 -4.70 15.94
CA GLY A 75 -5.98 -3.63 16.82
C GLY A 75 -4.91 -2.75 16.13
N ILE A 76 -4.00 -3.35 15.34
CA ILE A 76 -3.04 -2.59 14.54
C ILE A 76 -3.75 -1.72 13.49
N ILE A 77 -4.75 -2.24 12.80
CA ILE A 77 -5.51 -1.48 11.79
C ILE A 77 -6.25 -0.32 12.44
N ASP A 78 -6.97 -0.58 13.52
CA ASP A 78 -7.82 0.41 14.19
C ASP A 78 -6.98 1.55 14.81
N LEU A 79 -5.87 1.21 15.48
CA LEU A 79 -5.05 2.20 16.20
C LEU A 79 -4.12 3.00 15.28
N TYR A 80 -3.64 2.39 14.20
CA TYR A 80 -2.55 2.96 13.41
C TYR A 80 -2.91 3.19 11.94
N GLY A 81 -4.02 2.63 11.44
CA GLY A 81 -4.41 2.71 10.04
C GLY A 81 -4.55 4.14 9.55
N ALA A 82 -5.24 4.98 10.30
CA ALA A 82 -5.47 6.39 9.97
C ALA A 82 -4.17 7.21 9.81
N ARG A 83 -3.09 6.82 10.51
CA ARG A 83 -1.80 7.48 10.40
C ARG A 83 -0.91 6.89 9.32
N TYR A 84 -0.80 5.57 9.27
CA TYR A 84 0.23 4.88 8.48
C TYR A 84 -0.24 4.34 7.14
N LEU A 85 -1.55 4.35 6.87
CA LEU A 85 -2.13 3.94 5.59
C LEU A 85 -3.24 4.91 5.19
N ARG A 86 -2.88 6.16 4.97
CA ARG A 86 -3.74 7.27 4.62
C ARG A 86 -3.42 7.82 3.22
N THR A 87 -4.32 8.58 2.67
CA THR A 87 -4.04 9.41 1.49
C THR A 87 -3.03 10.51 1.84
N PRO A 88 -2.03 10.80 1.00
CA PRO A 88 -1.11 11.90 1.24
C PRO A 88 -1.85 13.25 1.21
N THR A 89 -1.47 14.14 2.11
CA THR A 89 -1.94 15.54 2.11
C THR A 89 -1.23 16.35 1.03
N TRP A 90 -1.66 17.58 0.80
CA TRP A 90 -0.96 18.49 -0.12
C TRP A 90 0.50 18.71 0.28
N ASP A 91 0.77 18.94 1.58
CA ASP A 91 2.12 19.10 2.11
C ASP A 91 2.99 17.85 1.95
N ASP A 92 2.38 16.67 2.10
CA ASP A 92 3.07 15.41 1.85
C ASP A 92 3.48 15.29 0.38
N LEU A 93 2.57 15.64 -0.54
CA LEU A 93 2.84 15.59 -1.98
C LEU A 93 3.98 16.52 -2.39
N GLN A 94 4.08 17.72 -1.82
CA GLN A 94 5.20 18.62 -2.12
C GLN A 94 6.56 17.98 -1.76
N LYS A 95 6.65 17.38 -0.57
CA LYS A 95 7.88 16.66 -0.13
C LYS A 95 8.17 15.44 -0.99
N ILE A 96 7.13 14.71 -1.38
CA ILE A 96 7.25 13.54 -2.26
C ILE A 96 7.77 13.97 -3.64
N TYR A 97 7.25 15.06 -4.20
CA TYR A 97 7.69 15.61 -5.49
C TYR A 97 9.15 16.07 -5.45
N GLU A 98 9.56 16.76 -4.38
CA GLU A 98 10.94 17.18 -4.18
C GLU A 98 11.90 16.00 -4.19
N VAL A 99 11.60 14.96 -3.41
CA VAL A 99 12.42 13.74 -3.32
C VAL A 99 12.48 13.01 -4.66
N HIS A 100 11.34 12.76 -5.31
CA HIS A 100 11.33 12.04 -6.58
C HIS A 100 11.95 12.85 -7.73
N SER A 101 11.83 14.17 -7.70
CA SER A 101 12.53 15.05 -8.66
C SER A 101 14.04 14.98 -8.48
N ALA A 102 14.52 15.00 -7.24
CA ALA A 102 15.96 14.96 -6.93
C ALA A 102 16.58 13.59 -7.22
N GLU A 103 15.93 12.49 -6.80
CA GLU A 103 16.48 11.13 -6.88
C GLU A 103 16.29 10.48 -8.25
N HIS A 104 15.15 10.69 -8.88
CA HIS A 104 14.76 10.03 -10.13
C HIS A 104 14.64 10.97 -11.32
N GLY A 105 14.62 12.30 -11.08
CA GLY A 105 14.33 13.28 -12.12
C GLY A 105 12.87 13.26 -12.58
N PHE A 106 11.92 12.84 -11.75
CA PHE A 106 10.49 12.77 -12.04
C PHE A 106 9.69 13.79 -11.21
N PRO A 107 9.62 15.07 -11.63
CA PRO A 107 8.79 16.06 -10.97
C PRO A 107 7.31 15.63 -11.03
N GLY A 108 6.57 15.82 -9.93
CA GLY A 108 5.16 15.44 -9.84
C GLY A 108 4.87 13.94 -9.69
N MET A 109 5.89 13.10 -9.57
CA MET A 109 5.71 11.68 -9.29
C MET A 109 5.20 11.47 -7.87
N ILE A 110 4.03 10.82 -7.74
CA ILE A 110 3.45 10.46 -6.44
C ILE A 110 4.05 9.14 -5.93
N GLY A 111 4.34 8.20 -6.81
CA GLY A 111 4.91 6.91 -6.47
C GLY A 111 4.81 5.89 -7.60
N SER A 112 5.21 4.67 -7.32
CA SER A 112 5.13 3.55 -8.25
C SER A 112 3.95 2.65 -7.89
N LEU A 113 3.13 2.32 -8.89
CA LEU A 113 1.90 1.54 -8.78
C LEU A 113 2.10 0.17 -9.42
N ASP A 114 1.75 -0.89 -8.71
CA ASP A 114 1.74 -2.25 -9.24
C ASP A 114 0.81 -3.17 -8.42
N CYS A 115 0.61 -4.39 -8.91
CA CYS A 115 -0.18 -5.43 -8.29
C CYS A 115 0.67 -6.63 -7.89
N MET A 116 0.35 -7.26 -6.77
CA MET A 116 0.91 -8.55 -6.41
C MET A 116 -0.17 -9.57 -6.04
N HIS A 117 0.07 -10.83 -6.39
CA HIS A 117 -0.77 -11.95 -6.03
C HIS A 117 -0.31 -12.60 -4.72
N TRP A 118 -1.28 -12.85 -3.83
CA TRP A 118 -1.08 -13.68 -2.65
C TRP A 118 -1.90 -14.97 -2.78
N ARG A 119 -1.23 -16.11 -2.79
CA ARG A 119 -1.85 -17.41 -2.98
C ARG A 119 -2.78 -17.75 -1.80
N TRP A 120 -3.95 -18.31 -2.11
CA TRP A 120 -4.99 -18.67 -1.15
C TRP A 120 -5.30 -20.16 -1.20
N ASP A 121 -4.61 -20.97 -0.37
CA ASP A 121 -4.74 -22.44 -0.40
C ASP A 121 -6.13 -22.92 0.07
N ASN A 122 -6.71 -22.30 1.09
CA ASN A 122 -8.04 -22.64 1.61
C ASN A 122 -9.17 -21.87 0.90
N CYS A 123 -8.97 -21.47 -0.36
CA CYS A 123 -10.03 -20.85 -1.14
C CYS A 123 -11.22 -21.81 -1.26
N PRO A 124 -12.45 -21.38 -0.89
CA PRO A 124 -13.64 -22.18 -1.05
C PRO A 124 -13.82 -22.66 -2.48
N THR A 125 -14.26 -23.92 -2.66
CA THR A 125 -14.41 -24.53 -3.99
C THR A 125 -15.28 -23.70 -4.93
N ALA A 126 -16.36 -23.10 -4.40
CA ALA A 126 -17.27 -22.24 -5.16
C ALA A 126 -16.58 -20.97 -5.73
N TRP A 127 -15.48 -20.51 -5.15
CA TRP A 127 -14.77 -19.31 -5.56
C TRP A 127 -13.47 -19.59 -6.33
N ARG A 128 -13.01 -20.82 -6.35
CA ARG A 128 -11.74 -21.21 -6.98
C ARG A 128 -11.60 -20.72 -8.42
N GLY A 129 -12.64 -20.86 -9.23
CA GLY A 129 -12.62 -20.42 -10.62
C GLY A 129 -12.34 -18.92 -10.75
N GLN A 130 -13.02 -18.10 -9.94
CA GLN A 130 -12.83 -16.63 -9.94
C GLN A 130 -11.46 -16.19 -9.40
N HIS A 131 -10.84 -17.00 -8.54
CA HIS A 131 -9.56 -16.67 -7.93
C HIS A 131 -8.36 -17.27 -8.65
N THR A 132 -8.56 -18.09 -9.70
CA THR A 132 -7.49 -18.74 -10.44
C THR A 132 -7.28 -18.08 -11.79
N ARG A 133 -6.03 -17.65 -12.07
CA ARG A 133 -5.56 -17.18 -13.36
C ARG A 133 -4.56 -18.19 -13.92
N GLY A 134 -4.53 -18.34 -15.24
CA GLY A 134 -3.76 -19.39 -15.91
C GLY A 134 -2.25 -19.37 -15.68
N ASP A 135 -1.69 -18.20 -15.35
CA ASP A 135 -0.27 -18.00 -15.02
C ASP A 135 0.06 -18.24 -13.53
N GLN A 136 -0.96 -18.46 -12.69
CA GLN A 136 -0.80 -18.70 -11.26
C GLN A 136 -0.98 -20.18 -10.91
N LYS A 137 -0.19 -20.68 -9.96
CA LYS A 137 -0.22 -22.09 -9.49
C LYS A 137 -1.47 -22.47 -8.69
N GLY A 138 -2.47 -21.60 -8.59
CA GLY A 138 -3.70 -21.81 -7.83
C GLY A 138 -4.43 -20.50 -7.52
N PRO A 139 -5.49 -20.57 -6.70
CA PRO A 139 -6.25 -19.37 -6.35
C PRO A 139 -5.41 -18.31 -5.67
N THR A 140 -5.63 -17.07 -6.02
CA THR A 140 -4.94 -15.91 -5.44
C THR A 140 -5.90 -14.78 -5.10
N VAL A 141 -5.46 -13.88 -4.24
CA VAL A 141 -6.11 -12.59 -3.97
C VAL A 141 -5.08 -11.50 -4.29
N ILE A 142 -5.54 -10.45 -4.95
CA ILE A 142 -4.64 -9.40 -5.44
C ILE A 142 -4.57 -8.25 -4.43
N LEU A 143 -3.35 -7.74 -4.23
CA LEU A 143 -3.05 -6.45 -3.64
C LEU A 143 -2.58 -5.51 -4.74
N GLN A 144 -3.25 -4.38 -4.93
CA GLN A 144 -2.72 -3.21 -5.62
C GLN A 144 -2.14 -2.27 -4.56
N ALA A 145 -0.95 -1.73 -4.81
CA ALA A 145 -0.35 -0.76 -3.89
C ALA A 145 0.43 0.33 -4.64
N VAL A 146 0.60 1.46 -3.95
CA VAL A 146 1.49 2.54 -4.35
C VAL A 146 2.59 2.68 -3.32
N ALA A 147 3.84 2.57 -3.76
CA ALA A 147 5.00 2.77 -2.90
C ALA A 147 5.92 3.87 -3.42
N LEU A 148 6.62 4.52 -2.47
CA LEU A 148 7.68 5.49 -2.73
C LEU A 148 9.02 4.78 -2.90
N GLN A 149 10.05 5.55 -3.27
CA GLN A 149 11.44 5.11 -3.36
C GLN A 149 11.98 4.57 -2.02
N ASN A 150 11.59 5.16 -0.89
CA ASN A 150 11.94 4.70 0.45
C ASN A 150 11.12 3.47 0.91
N LEU A 151 10.30 2.91 0.03
CA LEU A 151 9.42 1.75 0.23
C LEU A 151 8.21 2.02 1.15
N TRP A 152 7.89 3.28 1.46
CA TRP A 152 6.67 3.62 2.17
C TRP A 152 5.44 3.35 1.30
N VAL A 153 4.45 2.65 1.83
CA VAL A 153 3.20 2.35 1.13
C VAL A 153 2.14 3.37 1.49
N TRP A 154 1.71 4.18 0.51
CA TRP A 154 0.64 5.17 0.69
C TRP A 154 -0.75 4.62 0.42
N SER A 155 -0.88 3.77 -0.56
CA SER A 155 -2.17 3.19 -0.94
C SER A 155 -2.05 1.69 -1.01
N ALA A 156 -3.07 1.00 -0.50
CA ALA A 156 -3.18 -0.45 -0.58
C ALA A 156 -4.66 -0.83 -0.77
N TYR A 157 -4.95 -1.54 -1.84
CA TYR A 157 -6.26 -2.09 -2.15
C TYR A 157 -6.17 -3.61 -2.26
N PHE A 158 -6.67 -4.31 -1.24
CA PHE A 158 -6.57 -5.77 -1.15
C PHE A 158 -7.95 -6.43 -1.16
N GLY A 159 -8.06 -7.56 -1.85
CA GLY A 159 -9.27 -8.40 -1.85
C GLY A 159 -9.84 -8.68 -3.24
N VAL A 160 -9.20 -8.18 -4.30
CA VAL A 160 -9.63 -8.42 -5.68
C VAL A 160 -9.36 -9.88 -6.06
N VAL A 161 -10.25 -10.45 -6.86
CA VAL A 161 -10.17 -11.84 -7.30
C VAL A 161 -8.96 -12.06 -8.22
N GLY A 162 -8.26 -13.18 -8.02
CA GLY A 162 -6.99 -13.46 -8.68
C GLY A 162 -7.06 -13.63 -10.20
N SER A 163 -8.25 -13.80 -10.79
CA SER A 163 -8.41 -13.84 -12.25
C SER A 163 -8.36 -12.47 -12.93
N CYS A 164 -8.52 -11.38 -12.17
CA CYS A 164 -8.40 -10.02 -12.70
C CYS A 164 -6.98 -9.73 -13.18
N ASN A 165 -6.87 -8.96 -14.26
CA ASN A 165 -5.61 -8.32 -14.65
C ASN A 165 -5.48 -6.96 -13.92
N ASP A 166 -4.30 -6.34 -14.02
CA ASP A 166 -4.00 -5.10 -13.31
C ASP A 166 -4.87 -3.93 -13.76
N ILE A 167 -5.34 -3.94 -15.02
CA ILE A 167 -6.31 -2.96 -15.56
C ILE A 167 -7.62 -3.04 -14.79
N ASN A 168 -8.18 -4.26 -14.67
CA ASN A 168 -9.44 -4.47 -13.96
C ASN A 168 -9.31 -4.14 -12.47
N VAL A 169 -8.15 -4.39 -11.87
CA VAL A 169 -7.87 -4.03 -10.48
C VAL A 169 -7.85 -2.51 -10.32
N PHE A 170 -7.15 -1.81 -11.22
CA PHE A 170 -7.05 -0.35 -11.19
C PHE A 170 -8.39 0.34 -11.39
N GLU A 171 -9.22 -0.15 -12.33
CA GLU A 171 -10.54 0.41 -12.62
C GLU A 171 -11.55 0.21 -11.47
N GLN A 172 -11.34 -0.77 -10.59
CA GLN A 172 -12.13 -1.01 -9.38
C GLN A 172 -11.52 -0.37 -8.12
N SER A 173 -10.33 0.22 -8.25
CA SER A 173 -9.55 0.69 -7.12
C SER A 173 -10.12 1.98 -6.53
N PRO A 174 -10.16 2.11 -5.19
CA PRO A 174 -10.42 3.38 -4.54
C PRO A 174 -9.49 4.49 -5.02
N LEU A 175 -8.26 4.15 -5.43
CA LEU A 175 -7.30 5.11 -5.95
C LEU A 175 -7.85 5.87 -7.17
N LEU A 176 -8.39 5.17 -8.18
CA LEU A 176 -9.00 5.81 -9.35
C LEU A 176 -10.32 6.49 -8.98
N GLU A 177 -11.10 5.88 -8.11
CA GLU A 177 -12.38 6.43 -7.63
C GLU A 177 -12.19 7.79 -6.94
N ASP A 178 -11.11 7.95 -6.15
CA ASP A 178 -10.81 9.22 -5.49
C ASP A 178 -10.51 10.34 -6.50
N TRP A 179 -9.85 10.04 -7.61
CA TRP A 179 -9.64 10.99 -8.71
C TRP A 179 -10.94 11.35 -9.44
N ILE A 180 -11.79 10.36 -9.72
CA ILE A 180 -13.08 10.57 -10.40
C ILE A 180 -14.02 11.38 -9.51
N SER A 181 -14.00 11.15 -8.21
CA SER A 181 -14.86 11.81 -7.22
C SER A 181 -14.31 13.13 -6.67
N ASP A 182 -13.20 13.62 -7.21
CA ASP A 182 -12.51 14.84 -6.78
C ASP A 182 -12.03 14.83 -5.31
N ARG A 183 -11.81 13.65 -4.74
CA ARG A 183 -11.27 13.48 -3.39
C ARG A 183 -9.75 13.33 -3.36
N ALA A 184 -9.13 13.01 -4.51
CA ALA A 184 -7.67 12.90 -4.58
C ALA A 184 -7.02 14.27 -4.36
N PRO A 185 -5.96 14.36 -3.55
CA PRO A 185 -5.26 15.61 -3.33
C PRO A 185 -4.59 16.07 -4.64
N LYS A 186 -4.95 17.27 -5.10
CA LYS A 186 -4.41 17.87 -6.32
C LYS A 186 -3.25 18.80 -5.95
N ALA A 187 -2.03 18.37 -6.24
CA ALA A 187 -0.86 19.21 -6.14
C ALA A 187 -0.30 19.40 -7.56
N SER A 188 -0.31 20.64 -8.02
CA SER A 188 0.24 20.99 -9.33
C SER A 188 1.76 21.04 -9.32
N PHE A 189 2.36 20.86 -10.47
CA PHE A 189 3.81 20.97 -10.65
C PHE A 189 4.14 21.47 -12.06
N TYR A 190 5.40 21.84 -12.29
CA TYR A 190 5.91 22.17 -13.61
C TYR A 190 6.91 21.12 -14.09
N ALA A 191 6.75 20.70 -15.34
CA ALA A 191 7.71 19.84 -16.03
C ALA A 191 8.15 20.53 -17.32
N ASN A 192 9.45 20.82 -17.47
CA ASN A 192 10.01 21.49 -18.66
C ASN A 192 9.29 22.78 -19.07
N GLY A 193 8.79 23.56 -18.08
CA GLY A 193 8.04 24.79 -18.31
C GLY A 193 6.55 24.61 -18.57
N ASN A 194 6.06 23.37 -18.69
CA ASN A 194 4.64 23.08 -18.86
C ASN A 194 3.97 22.87 -17.51
N TYR A 195 2.80 23.51 -17.33
CA TYR A 195 1.99 23.35 -16.13
C TYR A 195 1.23 22.01 -16.15
N CYS A 196 1.39 21.25 -15.07
CA CYS A 196 0.67 20.01 -14.83
C CYS A 196 -0.25 20.18 -13.60
N PRO A 197 -1.57 20.00 -13.74
CA PRO A 197 -2.52 20.31 -12.67
C PRO A 197 -2.49 19.31 -11.51
N HIS A 198 -1.94 18.11 -11.73
CA HIS A 198 -1.90 17.05 -10.72
C HIS A 198 -0.72 16.09 -10.98
N GLY A 199 -0.31 15.40 -9.92
CA GLY A 199 0.74 14.39 -9.99
C GLY A 199 0.32 13.09 -10.68
N TYR A 200 1.27 12.17 -10.79
CA TYR A 200 1.10 10.91 -11.51
C TYR A 200 1.82 9.75 -10.81
N TYR A 201 1.42 8.53 -11.19
CA TYR A 201 2.03 7.28 -10.76
C TYR A 201 2.84 6.66 -11.92
N LEU A 202 4.00 6.09 -11.61
CA LEU A 202 4.70 5.22 -12.56
C LEU A 202 4.07 3.83 -12.52
N CYS A 203 3.77 3.28 -13.69
CA CYS A 203 3.16 1.96 -13.82
C CYS A 203 3.74 1.15 -14.98
N ASP A 204 3.34 -0.11 -15.10
CA ASP A 204 3.69 -0.98 -16.22
C ASP A 204 2.95 -0.56 -17.52
N GLY A 205 3.47 -1.04 -18.65
CA GLY A 205 2.92 -0.79 -19.97
C GLY A 205 1.48 -1.27 -20.18
N ILE A 206 1.01 -2.22 -19.37
CA ILE A 206 -0.33 -2.79 -19.46
C ILE A 206 -1.44 -1.80 -19.07
N TYR A 207 -1.17 -0.86 -18.14
CA TYR A 207 -2.18 0.07 -17.64
C TYR A 207 -2.77 0.94 -18.76
N PRO A 208 -4.04 1.38 -18.64
CA PRO A 208 -4.65 2.27 -19.63
C PRO A 208 -3.98 3.65 -19.65
N ARG A 209 -4.27 4.43 -20.68
CA ARG A 209 -3.76 5.81 -20.80
C ARG A 209 -4.64 6.77 -20.00
N TYR A 210 -4.31 6.95 -18.74
CA TYR A 210 -4.87 7.99 -17.88
C TYR A 210 -3.83 9.10 -17.67
N SER A 211 -4.26 10.33 -17.48
CA SER A 211 -3.38 11.47 -17.18
C SER A 211 -2.58 11.30 -15.88
N ILE A 212 -3.08 10.47 -14.97
CA ILE A 212 -2.45 10.14 -13.67
C ILE A 212 -1.50 8.95 -13.71
N VAL A 213 -1.28 8.32 -14.87
CA VAL A 213 -0.36 7.18 -15.00
C VAL A 213 0.65 7.42 -16.11
N VAL A 214 1.93 7.31 -15.80
CA VAL A 214 3.02 7.44 -16.75
C VAL A 214 3.64 6.09 -17.04
N LYS A 215 3.53 5.68 -18.30
CA LYS A 215 4.03 4.41 -18.83
C LYS A 215 5.35 4.62 -19.57
N THR A 216 6.11 3.54 -19.71
CA THR A 216 7.28 3.55 -20.57
C THR A 216 6.92 3.49 -22.07
N PHE A 217 7.83 3.91 -22.93
CA PHE A 217 7.72 3.67 -24.37
C PHE A 217 7.98 2.20 -24.69
N SER A 218 7.09 1.58 -25.47
CA SER A 218 7.29 0.20 -25.92
C SER A 218 8.49 0.11 -26.86
N ASP A 219 8.58 1.03 -27.82
CA ASP A 219 9.61 1.07 -28.85
C ASP A 219 10.17 2.50 -28.96
N PRO A 220 11.27 2.81 -28.24
CA PRO A 220 11.87 4.14 -28.27
C PRO A 220 12.59 4.37 -29.59
N ILE A 221 12.22 5.42 -30.32
CA ILE A 221 12.78 5.76 -31.64
C ILE A 221 14.03 6.63 -31.58
N ASP A 222 14.40 7.13 -30.41
CA ASP A 222 15.57 7.99 -30.17
C ASP A 222 16.23 7.69 -28.81
N GLU A 223 17.47 8.18 -28.63
CA GLU A 223 18.26 7.97 -27.41
C GLU A 223 17.60 8.55 -26.16
N LYS A 224 16.90 9.68 -26.28
CA LYS A 224 16.22 10.32 -25.15
C LYS A 224 15.07 9.47 -24.62
N ARG A 225 14.23 8.94 -25.53
CA ARG A 225 13.15 8.02 -25.18
C ARG A 225 13.69 6.69 -24.64
N ALA A 226 14.81 6.20 -25.17
CA ALA A 226 15.48 5.03 -24.63
C ALA A 226 16.02 5.29 -23.22
N HIS A 227 16.58 6.47 -22.95
CA HIS A 227 17.01 6.89 -21.62
C HIS A 227 15.82 6.97 -20.66
N PHE A 228 14.75 7.67 -21.06
CA PHE A 228 13.51 7.74 -20.27
C PHE A 228 12.98 6.33 -19.92
N LYS A 229 12.91 5.43 -20.90
CA LYS A 229 12.50 4.03 -20.69
C LYS A 229 13.31 3.37 -19.59
N LYS A 230 14.64 3.51 -19.64
CA LYS A 230 15.56 2.94 -18.64
C LYS A 230 15.33 3.51 -17.24
N VAL A 231 15.19 4.82 -17.12
CA VAL A 231 14.98 5.51 -15.84
C VAL A 231 13.60 5.18 -15.27
N GLN A 232 12.55 5.25 -16.09
CA GLN A 232 11.18 4.91 -15.69
C GLN A 232 11.08 3.46 -15.19
N GLN A 233 11.66 2.50 -15.93
CA GLN A 233 11.66 1.10 -15.52
C GLN A 233 12.45 0.87 -14.22
N SER A 234 13.53 1.63 -13.99
CA SER A 234 14.30 1.56 -12.75
C SER A 234 13.48 2.07 -11.57
N SER A 235 12.87 3.25 -11.71
CA SER A 235 12.08 3.88 -10.65
C SER A 235 10.79 3.11 -10.34
N ARG A 236 10.14 2.56 -11.38
CA ARG A 236 8.95 1.71 -11.20
C ARG A 236 9.23 0.48 -10.31
N LYS A 237 10.46 -0.06 -10.35
CA LYS A 237 10.83 -1.21 -9.52
C LYS A 237 10.80 -0.94 -8.01
N ASP A 238 10.60 0.28 -7.58
CA ASP A 238 10.45 0.61 -6.16
C ASP A 238 9.28 -0.15 -5.53
N ILE A 239 8.15 -0.27 -6.23
CA ILE A 239 7.01 -1.06 -5.74
C ILE A 239 7.33 -2.58 -5.71
N GLU A 240 8.04 -3.10 -6.71
CA GLU A 240 8.46 -4.51 -6.73
C GLU A 240 9.43 -4.81 -5.57
N ARG A 241 10.38 -3.88 -5.30
CA ARG A 241 11.28 -3.95 -4.14
C ARG A 241 10.49 -3.90 -2.83
N CYS A 242 9.49 -3.02 -2.75
CA CYS A 242 8.61 -2.93 -1.59
C CYS A 242 7.88 -4.25 -1.32
N PHE A 243 7.31 -4.88 -2.34
CA PHE A 243 6.70 -6.21 -2.21
C PHE A 243 7.70 -7.28 -1.77
N GLY A 244 8.92 -7.22 -2.28
CA GLY A 244 10.01 -8.10 -1.87
C GLY A 244 10.37 -7.95 -0.39
N VAL A 245 10.56 -6.71 0.07
CA VAL A 245 10.87 -6.39 1.47
C VAL A 245 9.71 -6.74 2.38
N LEU A 246 8.47 -6.44 1.99
CA LEU A 246 7.27 -6.80 2.76
C LEU A 246 7.19 -8.31 2.99
N LYS A 247 7.40 -9.13 1.95
CA LYS A 247 7.42 -10.60 2.04
C LYS A 247 8.63 -11.13 2.82
N GLN A 248 9.76 -10.44 2.79
CA GLN A 248 10.94 -10.81 3.58
C GLN A 248 10.74 -10.49 5.07
N GLN A 249 10.15 -9.36 5.38
CA GLN A 249 9.87 -8.90 6.73
C GLN A 249 8.76 -9.72 7.39
N TRP A 250 7.75 -10.12 6.62
CA TRP A 250 6.60 -10.89 7.03
C TRP A 250 6.51 -12.19 6.21
N GLN A 251 7.18 -13.24 6.66
CA GLN A 251 7.20 -14.53 5.96
C GLN A 251 5.79 -15.13 5.79
N TYR A 252 4.84 -14.72 6.64
CA TYR A 252 3.43 -15.10 6.48
C TYR A 252 2.86 -14.69 5.11
N LEU A 253 3.27 -13.55 4.56
CA LEU A 253 2.84 -13.07 3.24
C LEU A 253 3.56 -13.78 2.08
N ARG A 254 4.70 -14.43 2.36
CA ARG A 254 5.44 -15.23 1.37
C ARG A 254 4.81 -16.60 1.18
N ASN A 255 4.27 -17.16 2.27
CA ASN A 255 3.62 -18.46 2.25
C ASN A 255 2.20 -18.36 1.71
N PRO A 256 1.66 -19.45 1.10
CA PRO A 256 0.26 -19.51 0.75
C PRO A 256 -0.63 -19.33 1.98
N CYS A 257 -1.64 -18.48 1.87
CA CYS A 257 -2.54 -18.20 2.98
C CYS A 257 -3.52 -19.36 3.18
N ARG A 258 -3.66 -19.79 4.42
CA ARG A 258 -4.59 -20.84 4.85
C ARG A 258 -5.82 -20.29 5.60
N ALA A 259 -6.03 -18.99 5.59
CA ALA A 259 -7.25 -18.42 6.17
C ALA A 259 -8.50 -18.87 5.39
N TRP A 260 -9.60 -19.08 6.09
CA TRP A 260 -10.87 -19.50 5.49
C TRP A 260 -11.66 -18.36 4.85
N THR A 261 -11.36 -17.11 5.21
CA THR A 261 -12.10 -15.93 4.73
C THR A 261 -11.16 -14.87 4.18
N LYS A 262 -11.61 -14.13 3.17
CA LYS A 262 -10.89 -12.97 2.63
C LYS A 262 -10.69 -11.88 3.67
N GLN A 263 -11.63 -11.74 4.62
CA GLN A 263 -11.51 -10.74 5.68
C GLN A 263 -10.26 -10.98 6.54
N LYS A 264 -10.00 -12.23 6.95
CA LYS A 264 -8.78 -12.56 7.73
C LYS A 264 -7.51 -12.31 6.92
N MET A 265 -7.52 -12.61 5.62
CA MET A 265 -6.40 -12.27 4.73
C MET A 265 -6.18 -10.77 4.67
N ARG A 266 -7.26 -10.00 4.52
CA ARG A 266 -7.23 -8.53 4.47
C ARG A 266 -6.66 -7.93 5.76
N ASP A 267 -7.13 -8.40 6.92
CA ASP A 267 -6.67 -7.91 8.22
C ASP A 267 -5.16 -8.14 8.39
N VAL A 268 -4.66 -9.32 8.02
CA VAL A 268 -3.22 -9.62 8.04
C VAL A 268 -2.44 -8.74 7.06
N MET A 269 -2.93 -8.58 5.83
CA MET A 269 -2.24 -7.78 4.82
C MET A 269 -2.08 -6.32 5.27
N TYR A 270 -3.17 -5.70 5.72
CA TYR A 270 -3.14 -4.31 6.16
C TYR A 270 -2.31 -4.13 7.44
N ALA A 271 -2.42 -5.03 8.42
CA ALA A 271 -1.58 -4.98 9.62
C ALA A 271 -0.08 -5.06 9.26
N CYS A 272 0.30 -5.93 8.33
CA CYS A 272 1.69 -6.05 7.86
C CYS A 272 2.17 -4.76 7.17
N ILE A 273 1.36 -4.15 6.31
CA ILE A 273 1.69 -2.89 5.61
C ILE A 273 1.83 -1.74 6.62
N ILE A 274 0.89 -1.61 7.54
CA ILE A 274 0.92 -0.58 8.58
C ILE A 274 2.19 -0.71 9.42
N MET A 275 2.49 -1.92 9.92
CA MET A 275 3.71 -2.16 10.70
C MET A 275 4.99 -1.97 9.88
N HIS A 276 4.97 -2.25 8.57
CA HIS A 276 6.08 -1.94 7.67
C HIS A 276 6.36 -0.43 7.65
N ASN A 277 5.34 0.40 7.44
CA ASN A 277 5.47 1.86 7.49
C ASN A 277 5.94 2.36 8.87
N MET A 278 5.41 1.79 9.97
CA MET A 278 5.87 2.11 11.33
C MET A 278 7.36 1.79 11.54
N ILE A 279 7.86 0.73 10.94
CA ILE A 279 9.28 0.35 11.03
C ILE A 279 10.12 1.34 10.23
N LEU A 280 9.71 1.71 9.02
CA LEU A 280 10.40 2.72 8.20
C LEU A 280 10.48 4.08 8.92
N GLU A 281 9.39 4.51 9.57
CA GLU A 281 9.39 5.72 10.39
C GLU A 281 10.38 5.60 11.56
N GLY A 282 10.35 4.46 12.27
CA GLY A 282 11.26 4.19 13.40
C GLY A 282 12.73 4.10 13.01
N GLU A 283 13.05 3.84 11.74
CA GLU A 283 14.39 3.83 11.15
C GLU A 283 14.78 5.19 10.55
N GLY A 284 13.94 6.22 10.66
CA GLY A 284 14.19 7.54 10.10
C GLY A 284 14.09 7.60 8.56
N LYS A 285 13.45 6.63 7.93
CA LYS A 285 13.33 6.54 6.46
C LYS A 285 12.04 7.18 5.92
N ALA A 286 11.10 7.58 6.78
CA ALA A 286 9.88 8.22 6.33
C ALA A 286 10.18 9.62 5.74
N ILE A 287 9.61 9.92 4.58
CA ILE A 287 9.73 11.24 3.95
C ILE A 287 8.84 12.25 4.68
N CYS A 288 7.64 11.81 5.08
CA CYS A 288 6.64 12.65 5.74
C CYS A 288 6.54 12.27 7.22
N HIS A 289 7.24 13.01 8.09
CA HIS A 289 7.29 12.72 9.53
C HIS A 289 6.14 13.34 10.33
N ASN A 290 5.57 14.44 9.85
CA ASN A 290 4.59 15.22 10.59
C ASN A 290 3.17 14.80 10.19
N TYR A 291 2.62 13.84 10.94
CA TYR A 291 1.19 13.58 10.86
C TYR A 291 0.45 14.51 11.82
N VAL A 292 -0.30 15.44 11.27
CA VAL A 292 -1.34 16.16 11.99
C VAL A 292 -2.65 15.48 11.62
N PRO A 293 -3.41 14.91 12.59
CA PRO A 293 -4.74 14.41 12.29
C PRO A 293 -5.54 15.53 11.64
N GLU A 294 -6.01 15.33 10.44
CA GLU A 294 -6.96 16.27 9.85
C GLU A 294 -8.15 16.32 10.81
N VAL A 295 -8.42 17.50 11.35
CA VAL A 295 -9.71 17.78 11.95
C VAL A 295 -10.70 17.43 10.84
N VAL A 296 -11.62 16.50 11.13
CA VAL A 296 -12.64 16.04 10.19
C VAL A 296 -13.20 17.27 9.50
N GLN A 297 -12.66 17.58 8.33
CA GLN A 297 -13.24 18.60 7.47
C GLN A 297 -14.59 18.01 7.08
N GLU A 298 -15.62 18.83 7.20
CA GLU A 298 -16.97 18.52 6.76
C GLU A 298 -16.88 17.73 5.44
N GLU A 299 -17.61 16.61 5.37
CA GLU A 299 -17.62 15.75 4.20
C GLU A 299 -17.67 16.62 2.94
N HIS A 300 -16.60 16.60 2.14
CA HIS A 300 -16.62 17.30 0.86
C HIS A 300 -17.86 16.82 0.11
N PRO A 301 -18.72 17.71 -0.39
CA PRO A 301 -19.91 17.30 -1.10
C PRO A 301 -19.47 16.33 -2.20
N HIS A 302 -20.06 15.14 -2.19
CA HIS A 302 -19.77 14.15 -3.22
C HIS A 302 -19.96 14.77 -4.59
N ALA A 303 -18.94 14.67 -5.44
CA ALA A 303 -19.04 15.16 -6.80
C ALA A 303 -20.32 14.65 -7.46
N SER A 304 -21.09 15.54 -8.09
CA SER A 304 -22.31 15.18 -8.80
C SER A 304 -22.02 14.15 -9.89
N MET A 305 -23.02 13.45 -10.36
CA MET A 305 -22.83 12.46 -11.43
C MET A 305 -22.24 13.09 -12.70
N GLU A 306 -22.58 14.33 -13.00
CA GLU A 306 -22.06 15.07 -14.14
C GLU A 306 -20.58 15.42 -13.96
N GLU A 307 -20.19 15.91 -12.79
CA GLU A 307 -18.79 16.17 -12.44
C GLU A 307 -17.95 14.89 -12.50
N ARG A 308 -18.43 13.78 -11.97
CA ARG A 308 -17.76 12.47 -12.04
C ARG A 308 -17.54 12.01 -13.48
N VAL A 309 -18.53 12.19 -14.36
CA VAL A 309 -18.41 11.86 -15.80
C VAL A 309 -17.36 12.75 -16.46
N ASN A 310 -17.35 14.05 -16.14
CA ASN A 310 -16.38 15.01 -16.69
C ASN A 310 -14.97 14.69 -16.19
N ASN A 311 -14.78 14.47 -14.90
CA ASN A 311 -13.49 14.07 -14.33
C ASN A 311 -12.96 12.78 -14.97
N ALA A 312 -13.83 11.77 -15.15
CA ALA A 312 -13.45 10.51 -15.81
C ALA A 312 -13.04 10.71 -17.27
N ARG A 313 -13.64 11.69 -18.00
CA ARG A 313 -13.26 12.05 -19.36
C ARG A 313 -11.93 12.80 -19.38
N GLU A 314 -11.73 13.75 -18.48
CA GLU A 314 -10.48 14.50 -18.34
C GLU A 314 -9.29 13.58 -18.02
N LEU A 315 -9.48 12.64 -17.11
CA LEU A 315 -8.46 11.64 -16.79
C LEU A 315 -8.07 10.77 -18.00
N ARG A 316 -9.01 10.49 -18.91
CA ARG A 316 -8.78 9.74 -20.15
C ARG A 316 -8.35 10.60 -21.35
N TYR A 317 -8.16 11.91 -21.14
CA TYR A 317 -7.79 12.81 -22.24
C TYR A 317 -6.34 12.58 -22.69
N GLU A 318 -6.19 12.00 -23.85
CA GLU A 318 -4.91 11.51 -24.41
C GLU A 318 -3.82 12.58 -24.57
N PRO A 319 -4.13 13.86 -24.92
CA PRO A 319 -3.11 14.90 -25.00
C PRO A 319 -2.33 15.14 -23.71
N TYR A 320 -2.95 15.07 -22.53
CA TYR A 320 -2.26 15.20 -21.26
C TYR A 320 -1.28 14.06 -21.01
N HIS A 321 -1.70 12.82 -21.25
CA HIS A 321 -0.82 11.65 -21.12
C HIS A 321 0.36 11.74 -22.10
N SER A 322 0.11 12.14 -23.33
CA SER A 322 1.14 12.28 -24.38
C SER A 322 2.10 13.42 -24.05
N ALA A 323 1.62 14.58 -23.56
CA ALA A 323 2.45 15.69 -23.14
C ALA A 323 3.41 15.31 -22.01
N LEU A 324 2.91 14.70 -20.93
CA LEU A 324 3.75 14.21 -19.84
C LEU A 324 4.82 13.24 -20.34
N THR A 325 4.45 12.25 -21.16
CA THR A 325 5.38 11.24 -21.64
C THR A 325 6.42 11.82 -22.61
N VAL A 326 6.04 12.79 -23.47
CA VAL A 326 6.93 13.47 -24.40
C VAL A 326 7.84 14.43 -23.67
N ASP A 327 7.33 15.22 -22.72
CA ASP A 327 8.10 16.18 -21.94
C ASP A 327 9.23 15.50 -21.16
N PHE A 328 8.95 14.32 -20.58
CA PHE A 328 9.99 13.53 -19.91
C PHE A 328 11.00 12.91 -20.88
N GLY A 329 10.64 12.68 -22.15
CA GLY A 329 11.53 12.14 -23.19
C GLY A 329 12.43 13.20 -23.85
N THR A 330 12.16 14.49 -23.66
CA THR A 330 12.80 15.53 -24.50
C THR A 330 13.86 16.40 -23.82
N THR A 331 13.97 16.43 -22.47
CA THR A 331 14.90 17.35 -21.79
C THR A 331 15.56 16.71 -20.56
N ARG A 332 16.76 17.21 -20.16
CA ARG A 332 17.30 17.02 -18.80
C ARG A 332 16.29 17.60 -17.85
N MET A 333 15.68 16.77 -17.01
CA MET A 333 14.57 17.18 -16.16
C MET A 333 15.03 18.21 -15.13
N VAL A 334 14.60 19.45 -15.31
CA VAL A 334 14.72 20.51 -14.32
C VAL A 334 13.30 20.77 -13.80
N GLY A 335 12.99 20.22 -12.63
CA GLY A 335 11.72 20.48 -11.95
C GLY A 335 11.83 21.70 -11.06
N SER A 336 10.85 22.58 -11.11
CA SER A 336 10.59 23.56 -10.05
C SER A 336 9.21 23.29 -9.44
N VAL A 337 9.16 23.23 -8.12
CA VAL A 337 7.91 23.18 -7.36
C VAL A 337 7.23 24.54 -7.51
N CYS A 338 5.91 24.56 -7.73
CA CYS A 338 5.14 25.78 -7.84
C CYS A 338 5.17 26.52 -6.48
N PRO A 339 5.60 27.78 -6.40
CA PRO A 339 5.34 28.55 -5.21
C PRO A 339 3.83 28.81 -5.08
N THR A 340 3.34 28.70 -3.86
CA THR A 340 1.95 28.89 -3.41
C THR A 340 1.30 30.14 -3.95
#